data_7a6e3bf7464998336ef057a39d11a978
#
_entry.id   7a6e3bf7464998336ef057a39d11a978
#
_cell.length_a   1.000
_cell.length_b   1.000
_cell.length_c   1.000
_cell.angle_alpha   90.00
_cell.angle_beta   90.00
_cell.angle_gamma   90.00
#
_symmetry.space_group_name_H-M   'P 1'
#
loop_
_entity.id
_entity.type
_entity.pdbx_description
1 polymer ?
#
loop_
_entity_poly.entity_id
_entity_poly.type
_entity_poly.pdbx_seq_one_letter_code
_entity_poly.pdbx_strand_id
1 'polypeptide(L)'
;MKKLLLEAPILTRSGYGEHSRLVFRALKLKEGIELFINPLEWGSTGWISEETDERKEIELGIGRFGALMDQANQTKQDPGFDYQVHVGIPNEFKKKAKHSVCVTAGIETDRVSSDWLMKTHQGLDKLIVPSQHAKDGFTSTSYEVHNTQTDQRVTLICNSPVDVVPYPVKEVTPAPLDFTIDTTSYPSPF
;
A
#
# COMPACT_ATOMS: atom_id res chain seq x y z
N MET A 1 23.83 6.22 1.68
CA MET A 1 22.40 6.11 2.05
C MET A 1 21.79 4.94 1.31
N LYS A 2 20.76 4.28 1.88
CA LYS A 2 20.01 3.22 1.22
C LYS A 2 18.89 3.83 0.38
N LYS A 3 18.70 3.33 -0.84
CA LYS A 3 17.63 3.81 -1.73
C LYS A 3 16.33 3.09 -1.43
N LEU A 4 15.27 3.84 -1.07
CA LEU A 4 13.92 3.31 -0.85
C LEU A 4 12.97 3.85 -1.91
N LEU A 5 12.32 2.95 -2.65
CA LEU A 5 11.25 3.26 -3.57
C LEU A 5 9.90 3.17 -2.87
N LEU A 6 9.14 4.26 -2.85
CA LEU A 6 7.73 4.28 -2.46
C LEU A 6 6.87 4.35 -3.73
N GLU A 7 6.12 3.29 -4.01
CA GLU A 7 5.13 3.26 -5.09
C GLU A 7 3.73 3.34 -4.49
N ALA A 8 3.04 4.42 -4.73
CA ALA A 8 1.81 4.71 -4.01
C ALA A 8 0.94 5.77 -4.71
N PRO A 9 -0.40 5.72 -4.58
CA PRO A 9 -1.29 6.77 -5.08
C PRO A 9 -1.26 8.01 -4.18
N ILE A 10 -0.07 8.46 -3.80
CA ILE A 10 0.21 9.43 -2.73
C ILE A 10 -0.40 10.82 -2.95
N LEU A 11 -0.58 11.22 -4.22
CA LEU A 11 -1.18 12.50 -4.58
C LEU A 11 -2.70 12.41 -4.79
N THR A 12 -3.32 11.24 -4.68
CA THR A 12 -4.75 11.09 -4.95
C THR A 12 -5.62 11.44 -3.74
N ARG A 13 -6.84 11.93 -4.02
CA ARG A 13 -7.90 12.16 -3.02
C ARG A 13 -8.70 10.89 -2.79
N SER A 14 -8.02 9.84 -2.33
CA SER A 14 -8.61 8.52 -2.04
C SER A 14 -8.17 8.02 -0.67
N GLY A 15 -8.83 6.97 -0.17
CA GLY A 15 -8.40 6.28 1.06
C GLY A 15 -6.97 5.73 0.94
N TYR A 16 -6.62 5.16 -0.20
CA TYR A 16 -5.25 4.73 -0.46
C TYR A 16 -4.28 5.90 -0.58
N GLY A 17 -4.72 7.06 -1.09
CA GLY A 17 -3.91 8.28 -1.09
C GLY A 17 -3.58 8.74 0.32
N GLU A 18 -4.57 8.76 1.24
CA GLU A 18 -4.32 9.09 2.65
C GLU A 18 -3.42 8.05 3.33
N HIS A 19 -3.67 6.75 3.10
CA HIS A 19 -2.79 5.70 3.60
C HIS A 19 -1.35 5.85 3.12
N SER A 20 -1.17 6.21 1.85
CA SER A 20 0.15 6.48 1.26
C SER A 20 0.87 7.63 1.97
N ARG A 21 0.17 8.70 2.31
CA ARG A 21 0.74 9.84 3.06
C ARG A 21 1.10 9.47 4.49
N LEU A 22 0.31 8.60 5.15
CA LEU A 22 0.67 8.07 6.46
C LEU A 22 1.97 7.25 6.40
N VAL A 23 2.10 6.37 5.39
CA VAL A 23 3.33 5.60 5.16
C VAL A 23 4.51 6.52 4.84
N PHE A 24 4.33 7.53 3.99
CA PHE A 24 5.35 8.52 3.68
C PHE A 24 5.85 9.26 4.93
N ARG A 25 4.94 9.73 5.80
CA ARG A 25 5.29 10.38 7.07
C ARG A 25 6.11 9.48 7.97
N ALA A 26 5.77 8.19 8.05
CA ALA A 26 6.55 7.22 8.83
C ALA A 26 7.94 6.96 8.23
N LEU A 27 8.06 6.87 6.90
CA LEU A 27 9.33 6.64 6.21
C LEU A 27 10.29 7.83 6.35
N LYS A 28 9.79 9.06 6.36
CA LYS A 28 10.59 10.28 6.57
C LYS A 28 11.34 10.31 7.90
N LEU A 29 10.84 9.61 8.92
CA LEU A 29 11.47 9.54 10.24
C LEU A 29 12.69 8.60 10.27
N LYS A 30 12.96 7.87 9.19
CA LYS A 30 14.07 6.92 9.12
C LYS A 30 15.33 7.58 8.58
N GLU A 31 16.36 7.63 9.42
CA GLU A 31 17.67 8.10 9.01
C GLU A 31 18.37 7.10 8.08
N GLY A 32 19.28 7.59 7.26
CA GLY A 32 20.10 6.78 6.35
C GLY A 32 19.38 6.26 5.10
N ILE A 33 18.14 6.71 4.88
CA ILE A 33 17.32 6.37 3.71
C ILE A 33 17.20 7.59 2.79
N GLU A 34 17.37 7.36 1.51
CA GLU A 34 17.01 8.29 0.45
C GLU A 34 15.71 7.82 -0.20
N LEU A 35 14.68 8.67 -0.16
CA LEU A 35 13.32 8.32 -0.60
C LEU A 35 13.09 8.77 -2.05
N PHE A 36 12.69 7.81 -2.88
CA PHE A 36 12.27 7.96 -4.26
C PHE A 36 10.78 7.62 -4.33
N ILE A 37 9.98 8.45 -5.00
CA ILE A 37 8.52 8.27 -5.04
C ILE A 37 8.06 8.09 -6.47
N ASN A 38 7.42 6.95 -6.73
CA ASN A 38 6.68 6.68 -7.95
C ASN A 38 5.18 6.88 -7.68
N PRO A 39 4.58 8.02 -8.09
CA PRO A 39 3.16 8.26 -7.84
C PRO A 39 2.32 7.38 -8.77
N LEU A 40 1.43 6.60 -8.17
CA LEU A 40 0.46 5.78 -8.90
C LEU A 40 -0.85 6.53 -9.08
N GLU A 41 -1.53 6.26 -10.18
CA GLU A 41 -2.92 6.65 -10.37
C GLU A 41 -3.85 5.74 -9.56
N TRP A 42 -5.01 6.25 -9.17
CA TRP A 42 -6.02 5.50 -8.46
C TRP A 42 -7.39 5.73 -9.10
N GLY A 43 -7.70 4.95 -10.10
CA GLY A 43 -8.91 5.08 -10.90
C GLY A 43 -9.08 6.51 -11.43
N SER A 44 -10.30 7.04 -11.33
CA SER A 44 -10.64 8.41 -11.76
C SER A 44 -10.60 9.42 -10.61
N THR A 45 -9.91 9.14 -9.50
CA THR A 45 -9.82 10.06 -8.37
C THR A 45 -9.01 11.30 -8.70
N GLY A 46 -9.50 12.46 -8.22
CA GLY A 46 -8.77 13.72 -8.36
C GLY A 46 -7.46 13.71 -7.55
N TRP A 47 -6.52 14.54 -7.99
CA TRP A 47 -5.26 14.75 -7.28
C TRP A 47 -5.39 15.91 -6.29
N ILE A 48 -4.57 15.89 -5.24
CA ILE A 48 -4.45 16.99 -4.28
C ILE A 48 -3.85 18.19 -5.02
N SER A 49 -4.51 19.32 -4.92
CA SER A 49 -4.08 20.58 -5.55
C SER A 49 -3.49 21.57 -4.56
N GLU A 50 -3.73 21.38 -3.25
CA GLU A 50 -3.23 22.28 -2.22
C GLU A 50 -1.70 22.25 -2.17
N GLU A 51 -1.07 23.42 -2.21
CA GLU A 51 0.38 23.57 -2.04
C GLU A 51 0.73 23.58 -0.54
N THR A 52 1.04 22.40 -0.02
CA THR A 52 1.53 22.23 1.34
C THR A 52 3.02 21.88 1.35
N ASP A 53 3.68 22.04 2.47
CA ASP A 53 5.08 21.63 2.60
C ASP A 53 5.24 20.12 2.45
N GLU A 54 4.27 19.32 2.91
CA GLU A 54 4.25 17.88 2.67
C GLU A 54 4.19 17.57 1.17
N ARG A 55 3.36 18.28 0.41
CA ARG A 55 3.30 18.09 -1.03
C ARG A 55 4.62 18.41 -1.72
N LYS A 56 5.27 19.52 -1.35
CA LYS A 56 6.61 19.88 -1.89
C LYS A 56 7.65 18.79 -1.64
N GLU A 57 7.64 18.20 -0.44
CA GLU A 57 8.53 17.09 -0.10
C GLU A 57 8.23 15.83 -0.93
N ILE A 58 6.96 15.51 -1.16
CA ILE A 58 6.54 14.43 -2.05
C ILE A 58 7.04 14.69 -3.48
N GLU A 59 6.85 15.90 -4.00
CA GLU A 59 7.30 16.30 -5.33
C GLU A 59 8.83 16.22 -5.48
N LEU A 60 9.60 16.55 -4.45
CA LEU A 60 11.04 16.32 -4.43
C LEU A 60 11.40 14.83 -4.55
N GLY A 61 10.65 13.96 -3.87
CA GLY A 61 10.81 12.51 -3.99
C GLY A 61 10.47 11.98 -5.39
N ILE A 62 9.44 12.54 -6.02
CA ILE A 62 9.04 12.23 -7.39
C ILE A 62 10.13 12.71 -8.38
N GLY A 63 10.66 13.92 -8.20
CA GLY A 63 11.76 14.44 -9.02
C GLY A 63 13.01 13.57 -8.95
N ARG A 64 13.39 13.09 -7.74
CA ARG A 64 14.51 12.15 -7.58
C ARG A 64 14.25 10.84 -8.31
N PHE A 65 13.04 10.30 -8.22
CA PHE A 65 12.66 9.08 -8.94
C PHE A 65 12.79 9.28 -10.45
N GLY A 66 12.22 10.34 -11.01
CA GLY A 66 12.33 10.65 -12.44
C GLY A 66 13.78 10.73 -12.91
N ALA A 67 14.61 11.53 -12.22
CA ALA A 67 16.01 11.69 -12.56
C ALA A 67 16.81 10.36 -12.51
N LEU A 68 16.54 9.50 -11.50
CA LEU A 68 17.18 8.20 -11.39
C LEU A 68 16.74 7.25 -12.51
N MET A 69 15.45 7.25 -12.87
CA MET A 69 14.94 6.42 -13.96
C MET A 69 15.47 6.86 -15.32
N ASP A 70 15.60 8.17 -15.57
CA ASP A 70 16.20 8.69 -16.79
C ASP A 70 17.67 8.27 -16.91
N GLN A 71 18.43 8.36 -15.82
CA GLN A 71 19.82 7.89 -15.77
C GLN A 71 19.91 6.38 -16.03
N ALA A 72 19.05 5.59 -15.38
CA ALA A 72 19.01 4.13 -15.54
C ALA A 72 18.69 3.73 -16.99
N ASN A 73 17.74 4.43 -17.64
CA ASN A 73 17.39 4.21 -19.04
C ASN A 73 18.54 4.55 -19.99
N GLN A 74 19.23 5.68 -19.77
CA GLN A 74 20.37 6.10 -20.59
C GLN A 74 21.56 5.13 -20.48
N THR A 75 21.84 4.67 -19.25
CA THR A 75 22.98 3.77 -18.97
C THR A 75 22.63 2.30 -19.16
N LYS A 76 21.35 1.95 -19.31
CA LYS A 76 20.80 0.57 -19.32
C LYS A 76 21.17 -0.21 -18.06
N GLN A 77 21.28 0.48 -16.93
CA GLN A 77 21.58 -0.10 -15.63
C GLN A 77 20.35 -0.15 -14.74
N ASP A 78 20.33 -1.12 -13.81
CA ASP A 78 19.31 -1.19 -12.77
C ASP A 78 19.37 0.05 -11.87
N PRO A 79 18.25 0.72 -11.52
CA PRO A 79 18.22 1.84 -10.58
C PRO A 79 18.82 1.53 -9.20
N GLY A 80 18.84 0.24 -8.82
CA GLY A 80 19.53 -0.27 -7.65
C GLY A 80 18.81 0.09 -6.34
N PHE A 81 17.49 -0.08 -6.28
CA PHE A 81 16.74 0.12 -5.05
C PHE A 81 17.06 -0.98 -4.03
N ASP A 82 17.37 -0.57 -2.79
CA ASP A 82 17.56 -1.50 -1.67
C ASP A 82 16.21 -1.95 -1.10
N TYR A 83 15.27 -1.02 -0.98
CA TYR A 83 13.93 -1.26 -0.42
C TYR A 83 12.83 -0.74 -1.34
N GLN A 84 11.70 -1.42 -1.31
CA GLN A 84 10.46 -0.98 -1.95
C GLN A 84 9.32 -1.08 -0.94
N VAL A 85 8.51 -0.03 -0.89
CA VAL A 85 7.21 -0.05 -0.23
C VAL A 85 6.17 0.24 -1.31
N HIS A 86 5.30 -0.73 -1.57
CA HIS A 86 4.16 -0.59 -2.46
C HIS A 86 2.90 -0.39 -1.61
N VAL A 87 2.21 0.73 -1.80
CA VAL A 87 0.93 0.99 -1.13
C VAL A 87 -0.18 0.87 -2.16
N GLY A 88 -0.98 -0.17 -2.05
CA GLY A 88 -2.03 -0.47 -3.03
C GLY A 88 -2.59 -1.88 -2.88
N ILE A 89 -3.35 -2.33 -3.86
CA ILE A 89 -3.85 -3.70 -3.88
C ILE A 89 -2.73 -4.67 -4.30
N PRO A 90 -2.61 -5.83 -3.64
CA PRO A 90 -1.48 -6.74 -3.84
C PRO A 90 -1.28 -7.21 -5.28
N ASN A 91 -2.34 -7.38 -6.07
CA ASN A 91 -2.24 -7.81 -7.47
C ASN A 91 -1.47 -6.83 -8.38
N GLU A 92 -1.34 -5.56 -7.99
CA GLU A 92 -0.57 -4.56 -8.72
C GLU A 92 0.93 -4.58 -8.36
N PHE A 93 1.28 -5.25 -7.27
CA PHE A 93 2.67 -5.35 -6.83
C PHE A 93 3.57 -5.98 -7.90
N LYS A 94 4.72 -5.35 -8.13
CA LYS A 94 5.83 -5.88 -8.92
C LYS A 94 7.13 -5.60 -8.19
N LYS A 95 7.95 -6.63 -7.96
CA LYS A 95 9.25 -6.47 -7.29
C LYS A 95 10.19 -5.59 -8.10
N LYS A 96 10.72 -4.54 -7.47
CA LYS A 96 11.67 -3.57 -8.05
C LYS A 96 12.87 -3.28 -7.15
N ALA A 97 12.97 -3.94 -6.00
CA ALA A 97 14.06 -3.75 -5.04
C ALA A 97 14.55 -5.08 -4.47
N LYS A 98 15.66 -5.03 -3.74
CA LYS A 98 16.19 -6.20 -3.03
C LYS A 98 15.19 -6.71 -1.99
N HIS A 99 14.60 -5.78 -1.22
CA HIS A 99 13.57 -6.05 -0.20
C HIS A 99 12.30 -5.29 -0.51
N SER A 100 11.17 -5.98 -0.43
CA SER A 100 9.88 -5.46 -0.87
C SER A 100 8.78 -5.69 0.17
N VAL A 101 8.04 -4.63 0.47
CA VAL A 101 6.89 -4.64 1.38
C VAL A 101 5.68 -4.13 0.62
N CYS A 102 4.56 -4.82 0.73
CA CYS A 102 3.27 -4.32 0.28
C CYS A 102 2.45 -3.89 1.50
N VAL A 103 1.86 -2.71 1.44
CA VAL A 103 0.93 -2.17 2.43
C VAL A 103 -0.42 -2.05 1.76
N THR A 104 -1.40 -2.80 2.25
CA THR A 104 -2.75 -2.79 1.67
C THR A 104 -3.80 -2.33 2.69
N ALA A 105 -4.98 -1.99 2.21
CA ALA A 105 -6.11 -1.60 3.05
C ALA A 105 -6.77 -2.82 3.74
N GLY A 106 -7.78 -2.54 4.54
CA GLY A 106 -8.66 -3.58 5.06
C GLY A 106 -9.41 -4.30 3.94
N ILE A 107 -9.81 -5.52 4.22
CA ILE A 107 -10.68 -6.33 3.37
C ILE A 107 -12.04 -6.47 4.05
N GLU A 108 -13.10 -6.52 3.26
CA GLU A 108 -14.48 -6.61 3.75
C GLU A 108 -14.98 -8.06 3.81
N THR A 109 -14.22 -8.98 3.21
CA THR A 109 -14.53 -10.41 3.13
C THR A 109 -13.62 -11.22 4.03
N ASP A 110 -13.98 -12.45 4.30
CA ASP A 110 -13.20 -13.43 5.06
C ASP A 110 -12.10 -14.12 4.23
N ARG A 111 -12.05 -13.84 2.93
CA ARG A 111 -11.10 -14.42 1.98
C ARG A 111 -10.50 -13.37 1.07
N VAL A 112 -9.29 -13.62 0.59
CA VAL A 112 -8.63 -12.78 -0.43
C VAL A 112 -8.61 -13.49 -1.80
N SER A 113 -8.46 -12.71 -2.87
CA SER A 113 -8.32 -13.25 -4.23
C SER A 113 -7.08 -14.14 -4.36
N SER A 114 -7.17 -15.17 -5.20
CA SER A 114 -6.02 -15.99 -5.58
C SER A 114 -4.87 -15.17 -6.18
N ASP A 115 -5.19 -14.12 -6.95
CA ASP A 115 -4.19 -13.22 -7.53
C ASP A 115 -3.38 -12.49 -6.45
N TRP A 116 -3.99 -12.15 -5.31
CA TRP A 116 -3.29 -11.54 -4.19
C TRP A 116 -2.32 -12.53 -3.54
N LEU A 117 -2.73 -13.79 -3.37
CA LEU A 117 -1.85 -14.84 -2.85
C LEU A 117 -0.69 -15.13 -3.81
N MET A 118 -0.94 -15.14 -5.13
CA MET A 118 0.11 -15.33 -6.13
C MET A 118 1.24 -14.30 -5.98
N LYS A 119 0.93 -13.05 -5.62
CA LYS A 119 1.95 -12.02 -5.43
C LYS A 119 2.87 -12.31 -4.24
N THR A 120 2.40 -13.00 -3.21
CA THR A 120 3.24 -13.40 -2.09
C THR A 120 4.31 -14.43 -2.48
N HIS A 121 4.14 -15.12 -3.61
CA HIS A 121 5.14 -16.03 -4.20
C HIS A 121 6.08 -15.34 -5.20
N GLN A 122 5.83 -14.07 -5.55
CA GLN A 122 6.59 -13.33 -6.56
C GLN A 122 7.60 -12.35 -5.95
N GLY A 123 8.19 -12.71 -4.79
CA GLY A 123 9.25 -11.94 -4.15
C GLY A 123 8.76 -10.78 -3.28
N LEU A 124 7.53 -10.86 -2.79
CA LEU A 124 7.05 -9.98 -1.72
C LEU A 124 7.59 -10.52 -0.39
N ASP A 125 8.47 -9.75 0.26
CA ASP A 125 9.12 -10.19 1.50
C ASP A 125 8.20 -10.02 2.72
N LYS A 126 7.26 -9.05 2.68
CA LYS A 126 6.32 -8.79 3.78
C LYS A 126 5.05 -8.11 3.28
N LEU A 127 3.93 -8.46 3.91
CA LEU A 127 2.64 -7.78 3.74
C LEU A 127 2.26 -7.08 5.05
N ILE A 128 1.79 -5.84 4.95
CA ILE A 128 1.25 -5.06 6.07
C ILE A 128 -0.23 -4.80 5.81
N VAL A 129 -1.05 -5.09 6.81
CA VAL A 129 -2.50 -4.92 6.78
C VAL A 129 -2.98 -4.13 8.00
N PRO A 130 -4.13 -3.42 7.94
CA PRO A 130 -4.56 -2.53 9.02
C PRO A 130 -5.29 -3.23 10.18
N SER A 131 -5.66 -4.51 10.05
CA SER A 131 -6.45 -5.21 11.08
C SER A 131 -6.13 -6.70 11.16
N GLN A 132 -6.47 -7.30 12.29
CA GLN A 132 -6.38 -8.76 12.47
C GLN A 132 -7.29 -9.49 11.49
N HIS A 133 -8.52 -8.99 11.25
CA HIS A 133 -9.43 -9.54 10.25
C HIS A 133 -8.78 -9.63 8.85
N ALA A 134 -8.13 -8.54 8.41
CA ALA A 134 -7.42 -8.55 7.13
C ALA A 134 -6.27 -9.57 7.12
N LYS A 135 -5.50 -9.69 8.22
CA LYS A 135 -4.47 -10.71 8.37
C LYS A 135 -5.05 -12.12 8.26
N ASP A 136 -6.13 -12.38 8.98
CA ASP A 136 -6.79 -13.70 8.98
C ASP A 136 -7.30 -14.05 7.58
N GLY A 137 -7.85 -13.08 6.84
CA GLY A 137 -8.24 -13.24 5.45
C GLY A 137 -7.09 -13.70 4.55
N PHE A 138 -5.87 -13.20 4.73
CA PHE A 138 -4.69 -13.67 4.00
C PHE A 138 -4.21 -15.03 4.46
N THR A 139 -4.13 -15.25 5.77
CA THR A 139 -3.48 -16.46 6.32
C THR A 139 -4.36 -17.69 6.34
N SER A 140 -5.69 -17.53 6.34
CA SER A 140 -6.66 -18.62 6.28
C SER A 140 -7.13 -18.97 4.87
N THR A 141 -6.88 -18.10 3.88
CA THR A 141 -7.29 -18.39 2.50
C THR A 141 -6.33 -19.37 1.83
N SER A 142 -6.90 -20.38 1.18
CA SER A 142 -6.19 -21.30 0.29
C SER A 142 -7.01 -21.59 -0.96
N TYR A 143 -6.31 -21.90 -2.05
CA TYR A 143 -6.88 -22.33 -3.33
C TYR A 143 -6.14 -23.52 -3.88
N GLU A 144 -6.87 -24.51 -4.38
CA GLU A 144 -6.28 -25.54 -5.22
C GLU A 144 -6.13 -25.00 -6.65
N VAL A 145 -4.89 -24.90 -7.12
CA VAL A 145 -4.56 -24.45 -8.47
C VAL A 145 -3.99 -25.61 -9.27
N HIS A 146 -4.45 -25.76 -10.50
CA HIS A 146 -3.93 -26.74 -11.43
C HIS A 146 -2.96 -26.06 -12.40
N ASN A 147 -1.69 -26.46 -12.35
CA ASN A 147 -0.69 -26.03 -13.32
C ASN A 147 -0.86 -26.85 -14.59
N THR A 148 -1.44 -26.23 -15.61
CA THR A 148 -1.73 -26.88 -16.91
C THR A 148 -0.47 -27.26 -17.71
N GLN A 149 0.69 -26.71 -17.37
CA GLN A 149 1.95 -27.05 -18.04
C GLN A 149 2.61 -28.29 -17.46
N THR A 150 2.47 -28.52 -16.15
CA THR A 150 3.09 -29.65 -15.45
C THR A 150 2.09 -30.71 -15.01
N ASP A 151 0.78 -30.48 -15.24
CA ASP A 151 -0.34 -31.32 -14.76
C ASP A 151 -0.35 -31.53 -13.23
N GLN A 152 0.26 -30.62 -12.48
CA GLN A 152 0.34 -30.71 -11.03
C GLN A 152 -0.73 -29.86 -10.36
N ARG A 153 -1.30 -30.36 -9.28
CA ARG A 153 -2.14 -29.60 -8.36
C ARG A 153 -1.27 -29.05 -7.24
N VAL A 154 -1.40 -27.77 -6.98
CA VAL A 154 -0.65 -27.05 -5.94
C VAL A 154 -1.63 -26.26 -5.08
N THR A 155 -1.47 -26.33 -3.78
CA THR A 155 -2.25 -25.49 -2.87
C THR A 155 -1.57 -24.11 -2.78
N LEU A 156 -2.29 -23.09 -3.24
CA LEU A 156 -1.86 -21.70 -3.16
C LEU A 156 -2.27 -21.11 -1.81
N ILE A 157 -1.30 -20.70 -1.02
CA ILE A 157 -1.47 -20.06 0.30
C ILE A 157 -0.68 -18.76 0.34
N CYS A 158 -0.88 -17.96 1.38
CA CYS A 158 -0.03 -16.79 1.62
C CYS A 158 1.39 -17.23 2.02
N ASN A 159 2.38 -16.83 1.22
CA ASN A 159 3.79 -17.20 1.41
C ASN A 159 4.63 -16.11 2.09
N SER A 160 4.10 -14.90 2.23
CA SER A 160 4.79 -13.80 2.89
C SER A 160 4.31 -13.62 4.33
N PRO A 161 5.17 -13.25 5.29
CA PRO A 161 4.75 -12.83 6.61
C PRO A 161 3.75 -11.65 6.53
N VAL A 162 2.69 -11.70 7.34
CA VAL A 162 1.65 -10.68 7.41
C VAL A 162 1.68 -10.02 8.78
N ASP A 163 1.98 -8.71 8.81
CA ASP A 163 1.97 -7.91 10.02
C ASP A 163 0.75 -6.99 10.07
N VAL A 164 0.22 -6.78 11.27
CA VAL A 164 -0.89 -5.84 11.50
C VAL A 164 -0.34 -4.51 11.98
N VAL A 165 -0.61 -3.46 11.21
CA VAL A 165 -0.31 -2.06 11.58
C VAL A 165 -1.58 -1.24 11.40
N PRO A 166 -2.32 -0.93 12.46
CA PRO A 166 -3.57 -0.19 12.36
C PRO A 166 -3.34 1.25 11.90
N TYR A 167 -4.39 1.86 11.33
CA TYR A 167 -4.35 3.29 11.02
C TYR A 167 -4.19 4.12 12.30
N PRO A 168 -3.35 5.16 12.29
CA PRO A 168 -3.26 6.08 13.42
C PRO A 168 -4.57 6.84 13.55
N VAL A 169 -5.09 6.90 14.77
CA VAL A 169 -6.29 7.67 15.10
C VAL A 169 -5.86 8.91 15.86
N LYS A 170 -6.32 10.09 15.42
CA LYS A 170 -6.17 11.32 16.20
C LYS A 170 -7.20 11.33 17.31
N GLU A 171 -6.77 11.62 18.52
CA GLU A 171 -7.71 11.98 19.58
C GLU A 171 -8.41 13.28 19.20
N VAL A 172 -9.72 13.24 19.16
CA VAL A 172 -10.56 14.40 18.89
C VAL A 172 -11.42 14.62 20.13
N THR A 173 -11.34 15.82 20.71
CA THR A 173 -12.28 16.20 21.76
C THR A 173 -13.65 16.40 21.11
N PRO A 174 -14.68 15.62 21.53
CA PRO A 174 -16.02 15.80 20.96
C PRO A 174 -16.51 17.24 21.20
N ALA A 175 -16.92 17.90 20.13
CA ALA A 175 -17.62 19.16 20.26
C ALA A 175 -19.13 18.88 20.40
N PRO A 176 -19.87 19.67 21.21
CA PRO A 176 -21.33 19.59 21.23
C PRO A 176 -21.88 19.84 19.83
N LEU A 177 -22.87 19.06 19.44
CA LEU A 177 -23.61 19.33 18.21
C LEU A 177 -24.49 20.57 18.45
N ASP A 178 -24.52 21.47 17.49
CA ASP A 178 -25.43 22.63 17.48
C ASP A 178 -26.85 22.29 16.97
N PHE A 179 -27.08 21.01 16.70
CA PHE A 179 -28.36 20.45 16.25
C PHE A 179 -28.63 19.09 16.92
N THR A 180 -29.91 18.73 16.97
CA THR A 180 -30.34 17.41 17.46
C THR A 180 -30.62 16.49 16.29
N ILE A 181 -30.02 15.29 16.33
CA ILE A 181 -30.34 14.23 15.36
C ILE A 181 -31.56 13.47 15.88
N ASP A 182 -32.69 13.61 15.19
CA ASP A 182 -33.89 12.81 15.48
C ASP A 182 -33.70 11.42 14.85
N THR A 183 -33.51 10.42 15.69
CA THR A 183 -33.36 9.02 15.28
C THR A 183 -34.67 8.23 15.43
N THR A 184 -35.77 8.85 15.91
CA THR A 184 -37.02 8.15 16.21
C THR A 184 -37.77 7.65 14.96
N SER A 185 -37.50 8.28 13.82
CA SER A 185 -38.09 7.91 12.52
C SER A 185 -37.33 6.77 11.79
N TYR A 186 -36.18 6.37 12.29
CA TYR A 186 -35.42 5.26 11.72
C TYR A 186 -35.70 3.99 12.52
N PRO A 187 -36.29 2.93 11.89
CA PRO A 187 -36.42 1.66 12.57
C PRO A 187 -35.02 1.16 12.95
N SER A 188 -34.86 0.68 14.17
CA SER A 188 -33.62 0.03 14.61
C SER A 188 -33.28 -1.10 13.64
N PRO A 189 -32.07 -1.16 13.09
CA PRO A 189 -31.67 -2.22 12.18
C PRO A 189 -31.48 -3.58 12.89
N PHE A 190 -31.72 -3.65 14.21
CA PHE A 190 -31.56 -4.86 15.05
C PHE A 190 -32.73 -5.05 16.01
#